data_52d7c3e10fb13f3446a8288b54f0b581
#
_entry.id   52d7c3e10fb13f3446a8288b54f0b581
#
_cell.length_a   1.000
_cell.length_b   1.000
_cell.length_c   1.000
_cell.angle_alpha   90.00
_cell.angle_beta   90.00
_cell.angle_gamma   90.00
#
_symmetry.space_group_name_H-M   'P 1'
#
loop_
_entity.id
_entity.type
_entity.pdbx_description
1 polymer ?
#
loop_
_entity_poly.entity_id
_entity_poly.type
_entity_poly.pdbx_seq_one_letter_code
_entity_poly.pdbx_strand_id
1 'polypeptide(L)'
;MKKKNILLLLLLIFVTKHVKGQDKTIDLASSNIKWTGKEITTKIHYGSLKFSEGKIILKNDLVIGGKFIVDMKSLENLDLSGGSKDYLENHLRSDDFFGVDQYPNAILNILSSKKIAGNKLSVQGDLTIKGIINPTSFTLEFNDRGASAELIFDRSKYNVKFRSSSFFDELGDKLIYDDIELKVDLVFN
;
A
#
# COMPACT_ATOMS: atom_id res chain seq x y z
N MET A 1 -32.47 -70.27 -16.01
CA MET A 1 -31.23 -69.67 -15.50
C MET A 1 -31.30 -68.17 -15.73
N LYS A 2 -31.55 -67.36 -14.71
CA LYS A 2 -31.63 -65.88 -14.82
C LYS A 2 -30.23 -65.27 -14.52
N LYS A 3 -29.62 -64.65 -15.51
CA LYS A 3 -28.35 -63.92 -15.33
C LYS A 3 -28.65 -62.59 -14.61
N LYS A 4 -28.11 -62.41 -13.40
CA LYS A 4 -28.12 -61.14 -12.66
C LYS A 4 -27.00 -60.29 -13.19
N ASN A 5 -27.33 -59.18 -13.87
CA ASN A 5 -26.38 -58.12 -14.22
C ASN A 5 -26.11 -57.28 -12.97
N ILE A 6 -24.89 -57.38 -12.42
CA ILE A 6 -24.42 -56.52 -11.36
C ILE A 6 -23.85 -55.26 -12.03
N LEU A 7 -24.55 -54.13 -11.93
CA LEU A 7 -24.09 -52.81 -12.36
C LEU A 7 -23.19 -52.26 -11.28
N LEU A 8 -21.88 -52.30 -11.51
CA LEU A 8 -20.87 -51.72 -10.63
C LEU A 8 -20.85 -50.20 -10.83
N LEU A 9 -21.47 -49.44 -9.90
CA LEU A 9 -21.48 -48.00 -9.88
C LEU A 9 -20.14 -47.49 -9.34
N LEU A 10 -19.23 -47.11 -10.21
CA LEU A 10 -17.95 -46.47 -9.84
C LEU A 10 -18.24 -45.02 -9.34
N LEU A 11 -18.27 -44.83 -8.02
CA LEU A 11 -18.39 -43.52 -7.38
C LEU A 11 -17.05 -42.80 -7.47
N LEU A 12 -16.90 -41.90 -8.46
CA LEU A 12 -15.73 -41.02 -8.61
C LEU A 12 -15.78 -39.96 -7.51
N ILE A 13 -15.07 -40.19 -6.41
CA ILE A 13 -14.91 -39.19 -5.34
C ILE A 13 -13.94 -38.13 -5.87
N PHE A 14 -14.47 -36.99 -6.32
CA PHE A 14 -13.69 -35.76 -6.61
C PHE A 14 -13.19 -35.19 -5.28
N VAL A 15 -11.98 -35.54 -4.88
CA VAL A 15 -11.29 -34.85 -3.77
C VAL A 15 -10.86 -33.49 -4.27
N THR A 16 -11.68 -32.46 -4.07
CA THR A 16 -11.29 -31.07 -4.28
C THR A 16 -10.25 -30.70 -3.21
N LYS A 17 -8.97 -30.69 -3.60
CA LYS A 17 -7.93 -30.11 -2.75
C LYS A 17 -8.22 -28.60 -2.62
N HIS A 18 -8.77 -28.19 -1.49
CA HIS A 18 -8.83 -26.79 -1.13
C HIS A 18 -7.40 -26.32 -0.84
N VAL A 19 -6.76 -25.73 -1.82
CA VAL A 19 -5.46 -25.08 -1.63
C VAL A 19 -5.74 -23.82 -0.81
N LYS A 20 -5.49 -23.87 0.50
CA LYS A 20 -5.52 -22.70 1.38
C LYS A 20 -4.43 -21.75 0.94
N GLY A 21 -4.74 -20.44 0.90
CA GLY A 21 -3.71 -19.40 0.75
C GLY A 21 -2.73 -19.46 1.93
N GLN A 22 -1.47 -19.11 1.66
CA GLN A 22 -0.44 -18.96 2.69
C GLN A 22 -0.43 -17.50 3.14
N ASP A 23 -0.68 -17.28 4.41
CA ASP A 23 -0.55 -15.95 5.04
C ASP A 23 0.93 -15.69 5.33
N LYS A 24 1.41 -14.50 4.95
CA LYS A 24 2.72 -13.96 5.36
C LYS A 24 2.53 -12.62 6.03
N THR A 25 3.02 -12.51 7.26
CA THR A 25 3.08 -11.26 8.02
C THR A 25 4.43 -10.60 7.85
N ILE A 26 4.47 -9.27 7.95
CA ILE A 26 5.72 -8.53 7.90
C ILE A 26 6.36 -8.39 9.29
N ASP A 27 7.67 -8.35 9.32
CA ASP A 27 8.45 -7.81 10.44
C ASP A 27 8.31 -6.28 10.43
N LEU A 28 7.59 -5.74 11.41
CA LEU A 28 7.30 -4.31 11.51
C LEU A 28 8.55 -3.46 11.77
N ALA A 29 9.55 -4.02 12.43
CA ALA A 29 10.78 -3.31 12.77
C ALA A 29 11.74 -3.20 11.57
N SER A 30 11.72 -4.22 10.70
CA SER A 30 12.61 -4.32 9.54
C SER A 30 11.97 -3.82 8.25
N SER A 31 10.63 -3.66 8.22
CA SER A 31 9.90 -3.12 7.07
C SER A 31 9.84 -1.59 7.11
N ASN A 32 9.93 -0.95 5.95
CA ASN A 32 10.07 0.49 5.85
C ASN A 32 9.21 1.09 4.73
N ILE A 33 8.73 2.33 4.94
CA ILE A 33 8.10 3.18 3.93
C ILE A 33 8.87 4.48 3.86
N LYS A 34 9.36 4.82 2.66
CA LYS A 34 9.89 6.16 2.35
C LYS A 34 8.85 6.90 1.51
N TRP A 35 8.47 8.10 1.96
CA TRP A 35 7.64 9.01 1.18
C TRP A 35 8.47 10.11 0.55
N THR A 36 8.02 10.65 -0.60
CA THR A 36 8.62 11.80 -1.28
C THR A 36 7.52 12.70 -1.82
N GLY A 37 7.59 13.99 -1.49
CA GLY A 37 6.75 15.05 -2.01
C GLY A 37 7.59 16.11 -2.71
N LYS A 38 7.03 16.76 -3.73
CA LYS A 38 7.76 17.72 -4.58
C LYS A 38 7.00 19.03 -4.69
N GLU A 39 7.72 20.14 -4.64
CA GLU A 39 7.21 21.47 -4.99
C GLU A 39 7.58 21.82 -6.44
N ILE A 40 6.83 22.71 -7.07
CA ILE A 40 7.12 23.17 -8.45
C ILE A 40 8.50 23.84 -8.57
N THR A 41 8.97 24.44 -7.49
CA THR A 41 10.30 25.10 -7.39
C THR A 41 11.47 24.13 -7.30
N THR A 42 11.27 22.85 -7.62
CA THR A 42 12.28 21.78 -7.51
C THR A 42 12.65 21.35 -6.08
N LYS A 43 12.04 21.93 -5.05
CA LYS A 43 12.23 21.44 -3.70
C LYS A 43 11.60 20.05 -3.54
N ILE A 44 12.34 19.17 -2.92
CA ILE A 44 11.93 17.80 -2.67
C ILE A 44 12.05 17.56 -1.16
N HIS A 45 10.94 17.16 -0.55
CA HIS A 45 10.94 16.70 0.83
C HIS A 45 10.69 15.20 0.87
N TYR A 46 11.37 14.51 1.76
CA TYR A 46 11.20 13.08 1.96
C TYR A 46 11.32 12.68 3.43
N GLY A 47 10.81 11.51 3.71
CA GLY A 47 10.86 10.99 5.06
C GLY A 47 10.40 9.56 5.15
N SER A 48 10.05 9.12 6.34
CA SER A 48 9.64 7.76 6.64
C SER A 48 8.27 7.69 7.31
N LEU A 49 7.67 6.51 7.21
CA LEU A 49 6.46 6.08 7.92
C LEU A 49 6.67 4.63 8.38
N LYS A 50 5.99 4.24 9.46
CA LYS A 50 6.05 2.90 10.01
C LYS A 50 4.72 2.16 9.82
N PHE A 51 4.83 0.85 9.61
CA PHE A 51 3.66 -0.02 9.66
C PHE A 51 3.25 -0.30 11.11
N SER A 52 1.95 -0.35 11.36
CA SER A 52 1.37 -0.91 12.58
C SER A 52 0.83 -2.33 12.36
N GLU A 53 0.52 -2.70 11.12
CA GLU A 53 0.10 -4.04 10.71
C GLU A 53 0.48 -4.29 9.25
N GLY A 54 0.82 -5.53 8.91
CA GLY A 54 1.05 -5.90 7.52
C GLY A 54 0.95 -7.41 7.29
N LYS A 55 0.09 -7.77 6.33
CA LYS A 55 -0.12 -9.17 5.94
C LYS A 55 -0.48 -9.27 4.46
N ILE A 56 0.06 -10.29 3.79
CA ILE A 56 -0.37 -10.73 2.45
C ILE A 56 -0.85 -12.17 2.47
N ILE A 57 -1.74 -12.50 1.55
CA ILE A 57 -2.27 -13.84 1.34
C ILE A 57 -1.81 -14.31 -0.03
N LEU A 58 -0.99 -15.36 -0.06
CA LEU A 58 -0.42 -15.94 -1.27
C LEU A 58 -1.15 -17.22 -1.67
N LYS A 59 -1.41 -17.38 -2.96
CA LYS A 59 -1.90 -18.62 -3.56
C LYS A 59 -1.34 -18.77 -4.97
N ASN A 60 -0.65 -19.90 -5.23
CA ASN A 60 -0.04 -20.19 -6.54
C ASN A 60 0.85 -19.03 -7.05
N ASP A 61 1.73 -18.52 -6.19
CA ASP A 61 2.66 -17.40 -6.46
C ASP A 61 1.97 -16.05 -6.79
N LEU A 62 0.68 -15.93 -6.52
CA LEU A 62 -0.07 -14.69 -6.64
C LEU A 62 -0.48 -14.17 -5.27
N VAL A 63 -0.49 -12.87 -5.11
CA VAL A 63 -1.13 -12.20 -3.97
C VAL A 63 -2.62 -12.11 -4.27
N ILE A 64 -3.43 -12.82 -3.50
CA ILE A 64 -4.89 -12.87 -3.66
C ILE A 64 -5.64 -12.01 -2.65
N GLY A 65 -4.91 -11.37 -1.73
CA GLY A 65 -5.43 -10.50 -0.69
C GLY A 65 -4.32 -10.02 0.23
N GLY A 66 -4.64 -9.11 1.11
CA GLY A 66 -3.72 -8.59 2.12
C GLY A 66 -4.21 -7.29 2.72
N LYS A 67 -3.61 -6.91 3.84
CA LYS A 67 -3.91 -5.65 4.51
C LYS A 67 -2.64 -5.09 5.11
N PHE A 68 -2.44 -3.79 4.93
CA PHE A 68 -1.39 -3.02 5.56
C PHE A 68 -2.00 -1.81 6.25
N ILE A 69 -1.55 -1.54 7.46
CA ILE A 69 -1.93 -0.34 8.23
C ILE A 69 -0.65 0.43 8.53
N VAL A 70 -0.66 1.69 8.15
CA VAL A 70 0.43 2.64 8.38
C VAL A 70 0.05 3.55 9.53
N ASP A 71 0.92 3.66 10.54
CA ASP A 71 0.78 4.63 11.61
C ASP A 71 1.17 6.03 11.12
N MET A 72 0.17 6.88 10.88
CA MET A 72 0.40 8.25 10.40
C MET A 72 1.06 9.16 11.47
N LYS A 73 1.00 8.80 12.76
CA LYS A 73 1.72 9.50 13.82
C LYS A 73 3.23 9.28 13.74
N SER A 74 3.66 8.20 13.10
CA SER A 74 5.08 7.90 12.86
C SER A 74 5.70 8.73 11.73
N LEU A 75 4.94 9.62 11.06
CA LEU A 75 5.43 10.46 9.99
C LEU A 75 6.65 11.26 10.47
N GLU A 76 7.78 11.06 9.78
CA GLU A 76 9.04 11.74 10.07
C GLU A 76 9.61 12.33 8.77
N ASN A 77 10.13 13.56 8.85
CA ASN A 77 10.90 14.18 7.78
C ASN A 77 12.39 13.88 7.98
N LEU A 78 13.11 13.52 6.91
CA LEU A 78 14.50 13.09 6.96
C LEU A 78 15.47 14.01 6.18
N ASP A 79 14.97 15.03 5.49
CA ASP A 79 15.79 15.97 4.72
C ASP A 79 16.04 17.32 5.42
N LEU A 80 15.22 17.65 6.41
CA LEU A 80 15.35 18.87 7.20
C LEU A 80 15.83 18.59 8.63
N SER A 81 16.23 19.65 9.32
CA SER A 81 16.64 19.58 10.74
C SER A 81 16.13 20.80 11.53
N GLY A 82 16.10 20.67 12.87
CA GLY A 82 15.70 21.73 13.78
C GLY A 82 14.29 22.24 13.52
N GLY A 83 14.07 23.55 13.73
CA GLY A 83 12.74 24.15 13.63
C GLY A 83 12.07 24.01 12.23
N SER A 84 12.83 23.87 11.15
CA SER A 84 12.26 23.65 9.82
C SER A 84 11.66 22.25 9.69
N LYS A 85 12.32 21.23 10.28
CA LYS A 85 11.79 19.87 10.37
C LYS A 85 10.49 19.86 11.17
N ASP A 86 10.52 20.45 12.37
CA ASP A 86 9.35 20.49 13.26
C ASP A 86 8.15 21.19 12.60
N TYR A 87 8.41 22.31 11.91
CA TYR A 87 7.38 23.04 11.18
C TYR A 87 6.74 22.18 10.09
N LEU A 88 7.55 21.54 9.24
CA LEU A 88 7.04 20.69 8.15
C LEU A 88 6.25 19.49 8.70
N GLU A 89 6.79 18.78 9.69
CA GLU A 89 6.13 17.62 10.29
C GLU A 89 4.79 17.99 10.94
N ASN A 90 4.73 19.09 11.70
CA ASN A 90 3.51 19.58 12.30
C ASN A 90 2.47 19.96 11.23
N HIS A 91 2.92 20.62 10.14
CA HIS A 91 2.04 20.95 9.03
C HIS A 91 1.50 19.71 8.30
N LEU A 92 2.35 18.72 8.01
CA LEU A 92 1.93 17.47 7.37
C LEU A 92 0.93 16.68 8.25
N ARG A 93 1.04 16.76 9.59
CA ARG A 93 0.10 16.11 10.52
C ARG A 93 -1.19 16.88 10.71
N SER A 94 -1.21 18.21 10.44
CA SER A 94 -2.38 19.06 10.66
C SER A 94 -3.56 18.73 9.74
N ASP A 95 -4.72 19.30 10.03
CA ASP A 95 -5.95 19.14 9.25
C ASP A 95 -5.82 19.70 7.84
N ASP A 96 -4.95 20.70 7.62
CA ASP A 96 -4.64 21.25 6.30
C ASP A 96 -3.99 20.22 5.37
N PHE A 97 -3.41 19.14 5.94
CA PHE A 97 -2.75 18.10 5.17
C PHE A 97 -3.36 16.73 5.47
N PHE A 98 -2.76 15.89 6.31
CA PHE A 98 -3.25 14.53 6.56
C PHE A 98 -4.24 14.40 7.72
N GLY A 99 -4.39 15.40 8.58
CA GLY A 99 -5.32 15.40 9.72
C GLY A 99 -5.11 14.21 10.65
N VAL A 100 -3.85 13.98 11.06
CA VAL A 100 -3.41 12.73 11.71
C VAL A 100 -4.13 12.46 13.03
N ASP A 101 -4.57 13.50 13.74
CA ASP A 101 -5.34 13.33 14.99
C ASP A 101 -6.71 12.70 14.75
N GLN A 102 -7.37 13.02 13.64
CA GLN A 102 -8.65 12.41 13.25
C GLN A 102 -8.45 11.12 12.46
N TYR A 103 -7.37 11.03 11.69
CA TYR A 103 -7.08 9.92 10.78
C TYR A 103 -5.70 9.33 11.08
N PRO A 104 -5.54 8.65 12.23
CA PRO A 104 -4.23 8.16 12.67
C PRO A 104 -3.67 7.03 11.82
N ASN A 105 -4.47 6.46 10.91
CA ASN A 105 -4.08 5.34 10.07
C ASN A 105 -4.36 5.60 8.60
N ALA A 106 -3.40 5.22 7.72
CA ALA A 106 -3.67 4.95 6.32
C ALA A 106 -3.72 3.43 6.11
N ILE A 107 -4.60 2.96 5.21
CA ILE A 107 -4.86 1.53 5.05
C ILE A 107 -4.78 1.16 3.58
N LEU A 108 -4.04 0.10 3.26
CA LEU A 108 -4.06 -0.56 1.95
C LEU A 108 -4.69 -1.93 2.10
N ASN A 109 -5.80 -2.17 1.38
CA ASN A 109 -6.38 -3.49 1.22
C ASN A 109 -6.04 -4.02 -0.17
N ILE A 110 -5.31 -5.12 -0.25
CA ILE A 110 -4.99 -5.78 -1.52
C ILE A 110 -6.19 -6.63 -1.93
N LEU A 111 -6.61 -6.50 -3.17
CA LEU A 111 -7.74 -7.22 -3.76
C LEU A 111 -7.30 -8.37 -4.66
N SER A 112 -6.28 -8.14 -5.48
CA SER A 112 -5.79 -9.13 -6.44
C SER A 112 -4.41 -8.79 -6.96
N SER A 113 -3.77 -9.76 -7.62
CA SER A 113 -2.56 -9.51 -8.40
C SER A 113 -2.53 -10.31 -9.70
N LYS A 114 -1.67 -9.87 -10.62
CA LYS A 114 -1.35 -10.56 -11.87
C LYS A 114 0.16 -10.63 -12.04
N LYS A 115 0.67 -11.74 -12.53
CA LYS A 115 2.09 -11.89 -12.86
C LYS A 115 2.45 -11.00 -14.06
N ILE A 116 3.55 -10.24 -13.93
CA ILE A 116 4.09 -9.43 -15.02
C ILE A 116 5.27 -10.17 -15.64
N ALA A 117 6.35 -10.35 -14.86
CA ALA A 117 7.57 -11.02 -15.29
C ALA A 117 8.37 -11.47 -14.06
N GLY A 118 9.02 -12.62 -14.13
CA GLY A 118 9.90 -13.11 -13.05
C GLY A 118 9.20 -13.13 -11.70
N ASN A 119 9.74 -12.37 -10.75
CA ASN A 119 9.26 -12.17 -9.37
C ASN A 119 8.34 -10.94 -9.20
N LYS A 120 7.91 -10.28 -10.31
CA LYS A 120 7.08 -9.07 -10.29
C LYS A 120 5.61 -9.37 -10.52
N LEU A 121 4.77 -8.76 -9.67
CA LEU A 121 3.33 -8.78 -9.78
C LEU A 121 2.78 -7.36 -9.96
N SER A 122 1.78 -7.19 -10.83
CA SER A 122 0.90 -6.01 -10.80
C SER A 122 -0.17 -6.28 -9.76
N VAL A 123 -0.25 -5.45 -8.74
CA VAL A 123 -1.18 -5.56 -7.61
C VAL A 123 -2.25 -4.49 -7.75
N GLN A 124 -3.50 -4.86 -7.44
CA GLN A 124 -4.63 -3.95 -7.34
C GLN A 124 -5.14 -3.97 -5.91
N GLY A 125 -5.51 -2.81 -5.40
CA GLY A 125 -6.03 -2.66 -4.04
C GLY A 125 -6.78 -1.35 -3.85
N ASP A 126 -7.31 -1.18 -2.66
CA ASP A 126 -7.97 0.04 -2.19
C ASP A 126 -7.09 0.72 -1.16
N LEU A 127 -6.70 1.96 -1.44
CA LEU A 127 -5.91 2.80 -0.52
C LEU A 127 -6.85 3.78 0.19
N THR A 128 -6.81 3.77 1.51
CA THR A 128 -7.59 4.67 2.37
C THR A 128 -6.66 5.68 3.02
N ILE A 129 -6.90 6.98 2.77
CA ILE A 129 -6.21 8.11 3.42
C ILE A 129 -7.29 9.12 3.85
N LYS A 130 -7.19 9.69 5.03
CA LYS A 130 -8.21 10.63 5.59
C LYS A 130 -9.65 10.08 5.53
N GLY A 131 -9.81 8.77 5.70
CA GLY A 131 -11.13 8.10 5.61
C GLY A 131 -11.69 7.96 4.18
N ILE A 132 -11.01 8.46 3.16
CA ILE A 132 -11.44 8.37 1.76
C ILE A 132 -10.76 7.17 1.10
N ILE A 133 -11.53 6.35 0.39
CA ILE A 133 -11.06 5.14 -0.28
C ILE A 133 -10.95 5.41 -1.79
N ASN A 134 -9.79 5.13 -2.36
CA ASN A 134 -9.61 5.14 -3.81
C ASN A 134 -8.90 3.86 -4.27
N PRO A 135 -9.24 3.35 -5.48
CA PRO A 135 -8.51 2.24 -6.08
C PRO A 135 -7.08 2.66 -6.40
N THR A 136 -6.17 1.72 -6.20
CA THR A 136 -4.76 1.89 -6.51
C THR A 136 -4.18 0.66 -7.19
N SER A 137 -3.11 0.85 -7.96
CA SER A 137 -2.35 -0.24 -8.56
C SER A 137 -0.86 0.07 -8.49
N PHE A 138 -0.06 -0.96 -8.27
CA PHE A 138 1.39 -0.83 -8.14
C PHE A 138 2.09 -2.12 -8.53
N THR A 139 3.41 -2.05 -8.69
CA THR A 139 4.26 -3.22 -8.88
C THR A 139 4.80 -3.68 -7.53
N LEU A 140 4.62 -4.96 -7.22
CA LEU A 140 5.24 -5.65 -6.10
C LEU A 140 6.31 -6.60 -6.65
N GLU A 141 7.53 -6.49 -6.16
CA GLU A 141 8.66 -7.33 -6.55
C GLU A 141 9.14 -8.14 -5.35
N PHE A 142 9.05 -9.48 -5.43
CA PHE A 142 9.55 -10.36 -4.38
C PHE A 142 11.07 -10.48 -4.42
N ASN A 143 11.69 -10.57 -3.25
CA ASN A 143 13.12 -10.81 -3.06
C ASN A 143 13.33 -11.86 -1.96
N ASP A 144 14.60 -12.19 -1.67
CA ASP A 144 14.95 -13.28 -0.73
C ASP A 144 14.44 -13.07 0.69
N ARG A 145 14.21 -11.81 1.12
CA ARG A 145 13.77 -11.49 2.48
C ARG A 145 12.30 -11.06 2.56
N GLY A 146 11.70 -10.73 1.42
CA GLY A 146 10.35 -10.19 1.44
C GLY A 146 9.91 -9.67 0.09
N ALA A 147 9.56 -8.40 0.00
CA ALA A 147 9.16 -7.75 -1.25
C ALA A 147 9.42 -6.25 -1.20
N SER A 148 9.57 -5.62 -2.36
CA SER A 148 9.58 -4.17 -2.51
C SER A 148 8.45 -3.71 -3.41
N ALA A 149 8.00 -2.46 -3.21
CA ALA A 149 6.97 -1.84 -4.04
C ALA A 149 7.24 -0.35 -4.24
N GLU A 150 6.83 0.15 -5.39
CA GLU A 150 6.73 1.59 -5.66
C GLU A 150 5.27 1.92 -5.96
N LEU A 151 4.74 2.89 -5.23
CA LEU A 151 3.36 3.37 -5.35
C LEU A 151 3.38 4.89 -5.47
N ILE A 152 2.62 5.42 -6.41
CA ILE A 152 2.35 6.86 -6.52
C ILE A 152 0.86 7.05 -6.30
N PHE A 153 0.49 8.01 -5.44
CA PHE A 153 -0.89 8.40 -5.25
C PHE A 153 -1.07 9.90 -5.36
N ASP A 154 -2.20 10.29 -5.91
CA ASP A 154 -2.65 11.67 -6.01
C ASP A 154 -3.34 12.07 -4.71
N ARG A 155 -2.69 12.94 -3.91
CA ARG A 155 -3.19 13.39 -2.61
C ARG A 155 -4.49 14.20 -2.71
N SER A 156 -4.76 14.82 -3.85
CA SER A 156 -5.99 15.60 -4.07
C SER A 156 -7.24 14.73 -3.98
N LYS A 157 -7.15 13.46 -4.39
CA LYS A 157 -8.22 12.46 -4.29
C LYS A 157 -8.57 12.08 -2.85
N TYR A 158 -7.74 12.46 -1.88
CA TYR A 158 -7.95 12.23 -0.45
C TYR A 158 -8.22 13.53 0.32
N ASN A 159 -8.69 14.56 -0.39
CA ASN A 159 -9.03 15.86 0.17
C ASN A 159 -7.85 16.55 0.90
N VAL A 160 -6.62 16.30 0.44
CA VAL A 160 -5.42 17.03 0.85
C VAL A 160 -5.21 18.19 -0.11
N LYS A 161 -5.70 19.37 0.29
CA LYS A 161 -5.89 20.52 -0.61
C LYS A 161 -4.73 21.51 -0.64
N PHE A 162 -3.94 21.56 0.43
CA PHE A 162 -2.96 22.62 0.63
C PHE A 162 -2.04 22.80 -0.58
N ARG A 163 -2.10 24.00 -1.21
CA ARG A 163 -1.32 24.38 -2.41
C ARG A 163 -1.39 23.36 -3.57
N SER A 164 -2.54 22.74 -3.76
CA SER A 164 -2.82 21.81 -4.86
C SER A 164 -3.48 22.56 -6.01
N SER A 165 -2.98 22.38 -7.24
CA SER A 165 -3.60 22.92 -8.45
C SER A 165 -4.95 22.29 -8.78
N SER A 166 -5.28 21.16 -8.16
CA SER A 166 -6.61 20.55 -8.28
C SER A 166 -7.71 21.31 -7.53
N PHE A 167 -7.33 22.25 -6.64
CA PHE A 167 -8.27 23.04 -5.83
C PHE A 167 -8.08 24.54 -5.93
N PHE A 168 -6.90 25.01 -6.32
CA PHE A 168 -6.57 26.44 -6.33
C PHE A 168 -5.87 26.84 -7.63
N ASP A 169 -6.31 27.93 -8.21
CA ASP A 169 -5.66 28.56 -9.34
C ASP A 169 -4.54 29.52 -8.87
N GLU A 170 -3.67 29.92 -9.78
CA GLU A 170 -2.67 30.98 -9.61
C GLU A 170 -1.70 30.77 -8.44
N LEU A 171 -1.35 29.52 -8.12
CA LEU A 171 -0.42 29.21 -7.03
C LEU A 171 1.01 29.64 -7.31
N GLY A 172 1.42 29.79 -8.60
CA GLY A 172 2.78 30.14 -8.98
C GLY A 172 3.82 29.24 -8.30
N ASP A 173 4.85 29.85 -7.73
CA ASP A 173 5.94 29.14 -7.04
C ASP A 173 5.52 28.42 -5.74
N LYS A 174 4.29 28.62 -5.30
CA LYS A 174 3.77 27.97 -4.08
C LYS A 174 3.14 26.60 -4.34
N LEU A 175 3.02 26.19 -5.59
CA LEU A 175 2.39 24.92 -5.95
C LEU A 175 3.19 23.74 -5.42
N ILE A 176 2.47 22.78 -4.81
CA ILE A 176 2.97 21.46 -4.42
C ILE A 176 2.29 20.43 -5.31
N TYR A 177 3.07 19.58 -5.98
CA TYR A 177 2.53 18.53 -6.82
C TYR A 177 1.61 17.60 -6.02
N ASP A 178 0.56 17.10 -6.68
CA ASP A 178 -0.40 16.22 -6.03
C ASP A 178 0.10 14.78 -5.92
N ASP A 179 1.06 14.39 -6.74
CA ASP A 179 1.68 13.08 -6.70
C ASP A 179 2.62 12.94 -5.50
N ILE A 180 2.33 11.97 -4.64
CA ILE A 180 3.22 11.53 -3.56
C ILE A 180 3.76 10.16 -3.93
N GLU A 181 5.10 10.03 -3.95
CA GLU A 181 5.79 8.79 -4.24
C GLU A 181 6.08 8.03 -2.94
N LEU A 182 5.77 6.73 -2.92
CA LEU A 182 6.11 5.82 -1.83
C LEU A 182 7.04 4.73 -2.35
N LYS A 183 8.16 4.50 -1.65
CA LYS A 183 9.02 3.33 -1.79
C LYS A 183 8.88 2.49 -0.54
N VAL A 184 8.55 1.23 -0.73
CA VAL A 184 8.23 0.30 0.34
C VAL A 184 9.16 -0.90 0.27
N ASP A 185 9.77 -1.22 1.40
CA ASP A 185 10.53 -2.46 1.60
C ASP A 185 9.87 -3.28 2.70
N LEU A 186 9.44 -4.49 2.36
CA LEU A 186 8.80 -5.44 3.26
C LEU A 186 9.76 -6.58 3.58
N VAL A 187 9.89 -6.90 4.86
CA VAL A 187 10.57 -8.11 5.35
C VAL A 187 9.51 -9.02 5.93
N PHE A 188 9.46 -10.29 5.51
CA PHE A 188 8.50 -11.27 6.03
C PHE A 188 9.07 -12.05 7.21
N ASN A 189 8.18 -12.38 8.18
CA ASN A 189 8.46 -13.30 9.29
C ASN A 189 8.54 -14.74 8.80
#